data_b94201dde939ae1ddf1026097654401f
#
_entry.id   b94201dde939ae1ddf1026097654401f
#
_cell.length_a   1.000
_cell.length_b   1.000
_cell.length_c   1.000
_cell.angle_alpha   90.00
_cell.angle_beta   90.00
_cell.angle_gamma   90.00
#
_symmetry.space_group_name_H-M   'P 1'
#
loop_
_entity.id
_entity.type
_entity.pdbx_description
1 polymer ?
#
loop_
_entity_poly.entity_id
_entity_poly.type
_entity_poly.pdbx_seq_one_letter_code
_entity_poly.pdbx_strand_id
1 'polypeptide(L)'
;MRILITGGAGFVGSHVADAAAADGDDVTLLDALLPEAHGDAPPDWSARHPLVVGDVRDPDRLAGLLRGVDAVCHQAAMVGHGLDPADAPGYAGHNDLGTAVLLAAMHAAGVRRLVLASSMVVYGEGRYRCAAHGLVPPAPRRPEDLAAGRYDPGCPRCAAPLRSELVPEEAPLRPRSTYAATKLAQEHLAAAWARQTGGSVWALRYHNVYGPRMPRDTPYAGVASIFRSALAAGRPPRVLEDGRQRRDFVHVRDVARANLLALRADRPADGFEAVNVCSGEQHTVGELATELAAAMAGPPPEVVGGARAADVRHVVADPRRAALRLGFVAEVPFRAGVAAFATDPLRPPARVRTPSAAGG
;
A
#
# COMPACT_ATOMS: atom_id res chain seq x y z
N MET A 1 -24.35 -0.01 6.85
CA MET A 1 -23.47 -0.02 8.06
C MET A 1 -23.04 1.40 8.35
N ARG A 2 -22.73 1.72 9.62
CA ARG A 2 -22.00 2.95 9.99
C ARG A 2 -20.52 2.65 10.03
N ILE A 3 -19.74 3.26 9.15
CA ILE A 3 -18.33 2.95 8.92
C ILE A 3 -17.49 4.17 9.23
N LEU A 4 -16.51 4.01 10.14
CA LEU A 4 -15.44 4.98 10.32
C LEU A 4 -14.26 4.62 9.41
N ILE A 5 -13.86 5.53 8.52
CA ILE A 5 -12.70 5.36 7.66
C ILE A 5 -11.60 6.31 8.14
N THR A 6 -10.55 5.80 8.75
CA THR A 6 -9.38 6.59 9.10
C THR A 6 -8.46 6.73 7.90
N GLY A 7 -7.79 7.87 7.74
CA GLY A 7 -7.07 8.18 6.49
C GLY A 7 -8.05 8.36 5.30
N GLY A 8 -9.29 8.78 5.61
CA GLY A 8 -10.38 8.83 4.64
C GLY A 8 -10.22 9.89 3.56
N ALA A 9 -9.48 10.94 3.79
CA ALA A 9 -9.13 11.93 2.76
C ALA A 9 -7.95 11.47 1.87
N GLY A 10 -7.31 10.37 2.22
CA GLY A 10 -6.20 9.78 1.49
C GLY A 10 -6.58 9.15 0.15
N PHE A 11 -5.58 8.67 -0.60
CA PHE A 11 -5.75 8.04 -1.91
C PHE A 11 -6.73 6.86 -1.86
N VAL A 12 -6.41 5.81 -1.12
CA VAL A 12 -7.26 4.62 -1.03
C VAL A 12 -8.53 4.91 -0.21
N GLY A 13 -8.39 5.58 0.95
CA GLY A 13 -9.51 5.87 1.85
C GLY A 13 -10.65 6.60 1.18
N SER A 14 -10.37 7.57 0.31
CA SER A 14 -11.40 8.32 -0.41
C SER A 14 -12.18 7.47 -1.43
N HIS A 15 -11.53 6.49 -2.04
CA HIS A 15 -12.22 5.54 -2.94
C HIS A 15 -13.06 4.52 -2.17
N VAL A 16 -12.58 4.07 -1.01
CA VAL A 16 -13.38 3.22 -0.11
C VAL A 16 -14.62 3.98 0.36
N ALA A 17 -14.47 5.27 0.72
CA ALA A 17 -15.58 6.11 1.14
C ALA A 17 -16.64 6.27 0.05
N ASP A 18 -16.21 6.64 -1.17
CA ASP A 18 -17.13 6.78 -2.31
C ASP A 18 -17.86 5.46 -2.61
N ALA A 19 -17.15 4.32 -2.57
CA ALA A 19 -17.74 3.02 -2.84
C ALA A 19 -18.71 2.56 -1.73
N ALA A 20 -18.36 2.76 -0.46
CA ALA A 20 -19.23 2.43 0.66
C ALA A 20 -20.53 3.26 0.65
N ALA A 21 -20.41 4.56 0.40
CA ALA A 21 -21.58 5.46 0.31
C ALA A 21 -22.48 5.11 -0.90
N ALA A 22 -21.89 4.71 -2.04
CA ALA A 22 -22.65 4.26 -3.20
C ALA A 22 -23.45 2.97 -2.91
N ASP A 23 -22.96 2.12 -2.02
CA ASP A 23 -23.64 0.92 -1.53
C ASP A 23 -24.66 1.21 -0.40
N GLY A 24 -24.86 2.49 -0.04
CA GLY A 24 -25.83 2.92 0.99
C GLY A 24 -25.31 2.85 2.42
N ASP A 25 -24.01 2.72 2.64
CA ASP A 25 -23.42 2.78 3.97
C ASP A 25 -23.31 4.24 4.46
N ASP A 26 -23.43 4.44 5.78
CA ASP A 26 -23.20 5.72 6.45
C ASP A 26 -21.70 5.85 6.80
N VAL A 27 -21.02 6.78 6.13
CA VAL A 27 -19.55 6.91 6.17
C VAL A 27 -19.14 8.18 6.91
N THR A 28 -18.24 8.05 7.88
CA THR A 28 -17.53 9.16 8.50
C THR A 28 -16.04 9.02 8.26
N LEU A 29 -15.39 10.11 7.86
CA LEU A 29 -13.94 10.15 7.62
C LEU A 29 -13.22 10.74 8.84
N LEU A 30 -12.10 10.15 9.23
CA LEU A 30 -11.10 10.73 10.12
C LEU A 30 -9.79 10.87 9.37
N ASP A 31 -9.23 12.08 9.32
CA ASP A 31 -7.92 12.31 8.70
C ASP A 31 -7.19 13.44 9.41
N ALA A 32 -5.89 13.29 9.64
CA ALA A 32 -5.08 14.34 10.26
C ALA A 32 -4.75 15.48 9.30
N LEU A 33 -4.99 15.30 8.01
CA LEU A 33 -4.68 16.23 6.92
C LEU A 33 -3.25 16.76 6.99
N LEU A 34 -2.29 15.88 7.24
CA LEU A 34 -0.88 16.25 7.33
C LEU A 34 -0.44 16.97 6.05
N PRO A 35 0.23 18.13 6.14
CA PRO A 35 0.63 18.90 4.96
C PRO A 35 1.50 18.12 3.99
N GLU A 36 2.31 17.20 4.48
CA GLU A 36 3.16 16.32 3.69
C GLU A 36 2.34 15.32 2.81
N ALA A 37 1.10 15.06 3.18
CA ALA A 37 0.20 14.17 2.43
C ALA A 37 -0.86 14.95 1.64
N HIS A 38 -1.35 16.08 2.14
CA HIS A 38 -2.52 16.76 1.61
C HIS A 38 -2.25 18.18 1.10
N GLY A 39 -1.07 18.75 1.36
CA GLY A 39 -0.81 20.17 1.11
C GLY A 39 -1.53 21.06 2.13
N ASP A 40 -1.96 22.25 1.69
CA ASP A 40 -2.49 23.28 2.60
C ASP A 40 -4.01 23.21 2.82
N ALA A 41 -4.72 22.37 2.07
CA ALA A 41 -6.19 22.28 2.15
C ALA A 41 -6.68 20.83 2.03
N PRO A 42 -7.83 20.51 2.64
CA PRO A 42 -8.50 19.24 2.39
C PRO A 42 -8.75 19.05 0.89
N PRO A 43 -8.58 17.82 0.36
CA PRO A 43 -8.90 17.54 -1.03
C PRO A 43 -10.41 17.72 -1.31
N ASP A 44 -10.77 18.24 -2.49
CA ASP A 44 -12.17 18.50 -2.87
C ASP A 44 -13.09 17.30 -2.73
N TRP A 45 -12.58 16.08 -3.00
CA TRP A 45 -13.37 14.85 -2.85
C TRP A 45 -13.72 14.52 -1.40
N SER A 46 -12.96 15.01 -0.42
CA SER A 46 -13.28 14.77 0.99
C SER A 46 -14.54 15.51 1.46
N ALA A 47 -14.95 16.57 0.75
CA ALA A 47 -16.18 17.29 1.03
C ALA A 47 -17.47 16.51 0.72
N ARG A 48 -17.36 15.36 0.06
CA ARG A 48 -18.52 14.50 -0.25
C ARG A 48 -19.05 13.71 0.94
N HIS A 49 -18.24 13.58 1.98
CA HIS A 49 -18.52 12.80 3.17
C HIS A 49 -18.23 13.61 4.43
N PRO A 50 -18.92 13.35 5.56
CA PRO A 50 -18.55 13.94 6.84
C PRO A 50 -17.08 13.69 7.16
N LEU A 51 -16.26 14.75 7.19
CA LEU A 51 -14.84 14.69 7.51
C LEU A 51 -14.59 15.32 8.87
N VAL A 52 -14.00 14.54 9.76
CA VAL A 52 -13.44 15.02 11.04
C VAL A 52 -11.93 15.14 10.88
N VAL A 53 -11.42 16.37 11.03
CA VAL A 53 -9.98 16.59 11.05
C VAL A 53 -9.45 16.22 12.44
N GLY A 54 -8.54 15.24 12.48
CA GLY A 54 -7.97 14.76 13.73
C GLY A 54 -7.01 13.59 13.54
N ASP A 55 -6.20 13.39 14.55
CA ASP A 55 -5.18 12.33 14.56
C ASP A 55 -5.74 11.03 15.16
N VAL A 56 -5.43 9.90 14.55
CA VAL A 56 -5.80 8.58 15.05
C VAL A 56 -5.14 8.26 16.41
N ARG A 57 -4.15 9.02 16.83
CA ARG A 57 -3.48 8.92 18.14
C ARG A 57 -4.21 9.68 19.26
N ASP A 58 -5.30 10.37 18.95
CA ASP A 58 -6.12 11.10 19.92
C ASP A 58 -7.26 10.20 20.43
N PRO A 59 -7.14 9.62 21.65
CA PRO A 59 -8.13 8.69 22.18
C PRO A 59 -9.49 9.34 22.46
N ASP A 60 -9.51 10.63 22.88
CA ASP A 60 -10.75 11.33 23.20
C ASP A 60 -11.58 11.58 21.92
N ARG A 61 -10.90 11.95 20.84
CA ARG A 61 -11.53 12.09 19.52
C ARG A 61 -12.10 10.77 19.03
N LEU A 62 -11.34 9.70 19.13
CA LEU A 62 -11.80 8.36 18.74
C LEU A 62 -12.99 7.89 19.57
N ALA A 63 -13.00 8.14 20.88
CA ALA A 63 -14.12 7.78 21.75
C ALA A 63 -15.43 8.47 21.31
N GLY A 64 -15.35 9.70 20.82
CA GLY A 64 -16.50 10.41 20.25
C GLY A 64 -16.99 9.80 18.93
N LEU A 65 -16.05 9.50 18.02
CA LEU A 65 -16.33 9.03 16.67
C LEU A 65 -16.81 7.58 16.61
N LEU A 66 -16.38 6.73 17.54
CA LEU A 66 -16.70 5.30 17.53
C LEU A 66 -18.08 4.97 18.12
N ARG A 67 -18.82 5.97 18.63
CA ARG A 67 -20.18 5.74 19.16
C ARG A 67 -21.14 5.30 18.07
N GLY A 68 -21.61 4.06 18.20
CA GLY A 68 -22.55 3.45 17.28
C GLY A 68 -22.00 3.11 15.90
N VAL A 69 -20.68 3.08 15.75
CA VAL A 69 -19.98 2.58 14.55
C VAL A 69 -20.06 1.07 14.53
N ASP A 70 -20.37 0.49 13.35
CA ASP A 70 -20.47 -0.95 13.15
C ASP A 70 -19.09 -1.55 12.78
N ALA A 71 -18.28 -0.78 12.02
CA ALA A 71 -16.98 -1.24 11.54
C ALA A 71 -16.00 -0.07 11.32
N VAL A 72 -14.72 -0.38 11.44
CA VAL A 72 -13.63 0.54 11.09
C VAL A 72 -12.87 0.04 9.87
N CYS A 73 -12.66 0.94 8.89
CA CYS A 73 -11.72 0.76 7.80
C CYS A 73 -10.48 1.61 8.06
N HIS A 74 -9.39 0.99 8.48
CA HIS A 74 -8.18 1.70 8.93
C HIS A 74 -7.20 1.87 7.78
N GLN A 75 -7.26 3.05 7.13
CA GLN A 75 -6.37 3.44 6.04
C GLN A 75 -5.30 4.45 6.49
N ALA A 76 -5.45 5.07 7.67
CA ALA A 76 -4.49 6.03 8.19
C ALA A 76 -3.13 5.37 8.42
N ALA A 77 -2.12 5.91 7.76
CA ALA A 77 -0.73 5.49 7.94
C ALA A 77 0.21 6.55 7.38
N MET A 78 1.37 6.70 7.98
CA MET A 78 2.52 7.29 7.31
C MET A 78 3.04 6.27 6.31
N VAL A 79 3.13 6.67 5.02
CA VAL A 79 3.56 5.80 3.93
C VAL A 79 4.86 6.31 3.33
N GLY A 80 5.61 5.46 2.63
CA GLY A 80 6.86 5.85 1.96
C GLY A 80 7.85 4.69 1.92
N HIS A 81 9.10 5.00 1.60
CA HIS A 81 10.14 3.97 1.55
C HIS A 81 10.73 3.66 2.94
N GLY A 82 10.70 4.62 3.89
CA GLY A 82 11.27 4.44 5.23
C GLY A 82 12.75 4.08 5.21
N LEU A 83 13.53 4.80 4.37
CA LEU A 83 14.95 4.54 4.14
C LEU A 83 15.86 5.32 5.09
N ASP A 84 15.41 6.48 5.54
CA ASP A 84 16.13 7.27 6.51
C ASP A 84 15.77 6.79 7.93
N PRO A 85 16.74 6.32 8.72
CA PRO A 85 16.50 5.94 10.11
C PRO A 85 15.93 7.07 10.98
N ALA A 86 16.19 8.33 10.63
CA ALA A 86 15.65 9.50 11.33
C ALA A 86 14.13 9.60 11.21
N ASP A 87 13.52 9.02 10.18
CA ASP A 87 12.08 8.98 10.00
C ASP A 87 11.38 7.92 10.87
N ALA A 88 12.13 6.99 11.47
CA ALA A 88 11.57 5.85 12.21
C ALA A 88 10.59 6.25 13.32
N PRO A 89 10.83 7.28 14.16
CA PRO A 89 9.86 7.73 15.16
C PRO A 89 8.52 8.17 14.55
N GLY A 90 8.54 8.84 13.38
CA GLY A 90 7.33 9.24 12.66
C GLY A 90 6.53 8.01 12.20
N TYR A 91 7.18 7.04 11.57
CA TYR A 91 6.52 5.80 11.15
C TYR A 91 5.92 5.03 12.34
N ALA A 92 6.70 4.80 13.40
CA ALA A 92 6.22 4.10 14.59
C ALA A 92 5.08 4.86 15.29
N GLY A 93 5.19 6.19 15.38
CA GLY A 93 4.16 7.02 15.99
C GLY A 93 2.83 6.96 15.24
N HIS A 94 2.84 7.13 13.91
CA HIS A 94 1.60 7.14 13.15
C HIS A 94 1.04 5.73 12.91
N ASN A 95 1.88 4.75 12.59
CA ASN A 95 1.44 3.42 12.22
C ASN A 95 1.21 2.53 13.46
N ASP A 96 2.22 2.35 14.31
CA ASP A 96 2.13 1.40 15.42
C ASP A 96 1.33 1.97 16.57
N LEU A 97 1.72 3.15 17.09
CA LEU A 97 0.98 3.81 18.17
C LEU A 97 -0.44 4.19 17.73
N GLY A 98 -0.60 4.74 16.52
CA GLY A 98 -1.92 5.10 15.99
C GLY A 98 -2.85 3.90 15.91
N THR A 99 -2.36 2.75 15.42
CA THR A 99 -3.14 1.50 15.41
C THR A 99 -3.45 1.02 16.83
N ALA A 100 -2.49 1.06 17.75
CA ALA A 100 -2.71 0.62 19.12
C ALA A 100 -3.79 1.46 19.83
N VAL A 101 -3.75 2.78 19.69
CA VAL A 101 -4.75 3.71 20.24
C VAL A 101 -6.13 3.45 19.63
N LEU A 102 -6.21 3.26 18.30
CA LEU A 102 -7.46 2.92 17.63
C LEU A 102 -8.06 1.61 18.15
N LEU A 103 -7.25 0.55 18.28
CA LEU A 103 -7.71 -0.76 18.77
C LEU A 103 -8.22 -0.68 20.21
N ALA A 104 -7.56 0.09 21.07
CA ALA A 104 -8.01 0.34 22.44
C ALA A 104 -9.35 1.09 22.48
N ALA A 105 -9.49 2.13 21.65
CA ALA A 105 -10.74 2.89 21.55
C ALA A 105 -11.88 2.05 20.96
N MET A 106 -11.62 1.22 19.95
CA MET A 106 -12.59 0.26 19.40
C MET A 106 -13.08 -0.72 20.48
N HIS A 107 -12.15 -1.24 21.27
CA HIS A 107 -12.51 -2.14 22.39
C HIS A 107 -13.43 -1.44 23.40
N ALA A 108 -13.08 -0.24 23.83
CA ALA A 108 -13.88 0.55 24.78
C ALA A 108 -15.26 0.91 24.23
N ALA A 109 -15.37 1.17 22.93
CA ALA A 109 -16.64 1.48 22.25
C ALA A 109 -17.47 0.24 21.87
N GLY A 110 -16.95 -0.98 22.07
CA GLY A 110 -17.61 -2.22 21.67
C GLY A 110 -17.57 -2.51 20.17
N VAL A 111 -16.79 -1.77 19.38
CA VAL A 111 -16.62 -2.00 17.93
C VAL A 111 -15.71 -3.21 17.73
N ARG A 112 -16.19 -4.20 16.99
CA ARG A 112 -15.53 -5.51 16.84
C ARG A 112 -15.03 -5.83 15.44
N ARG A 113 -15.32 -5.01 14.44
CA ARG A 113 -14.97 -5.26 13.04
C ARG A 113 -13.95 -4.24 12.55
N LEU A 114 -12.81 -4.75 12.07
CA LEU A 114 -11.70 -3.97 11.51
C LEU A 114 -11.29 -4.50 10.14
N VAL A 115 -11.21 -3.62 9.15
CA VAL A 115 -10.44 -3.84 7.93
C VAL A 115 -9.18 -2.99 8.00
N LEU A 116 -8.02 -3.61 7.91
CA LEU A 116 -6.71 -2.98 8.06
C LEU A 116 -5.99 -2.91 6.72
N ALA A 117 -5.60 -1.72 6.30
CA ALA A 117 -4.69 -1.54 5.17
C ALA A 117 -3.28 -2.02 5.54
N SER A 118 -2.92 -3.20 5.08
CA SER A 118 -1.56 -3.73 5.10
C SER A 118 -0.89 -3.54 3.72
N SER A 119 0.23 -4.18 3.46
CA SER A 119 1.01 -3.95 2.25
C SER A 119 1.84 -5.19 1.87
N MET A 120 2.12 -5.34 0.58
CA MET A 120 3.07 -6.34 0.06
C MET A 120 4.50 -6.19 0.62
N VAL A 121 4.83 -5.01 1.12
CA VAL A 121 6.19 -4.74 1.66
C VAL A 121 6.56 -5.63 2.84
N VAL A 122 5.58 -6.22 3.52
CA VAL A 122 5.80 -7.16 4.63
C VAL A 122 6.55 -8.42 4.19
N TYR A 123 6.46 -8.80 2.91
CA TYR A 123 7.14 -9.97 2.35
C TYR A 123 8.64 -9.76 2.09
N GLY A 124 9.09 -8.52 2.02
CA GLY A 124 10.47 -8.20 1.62
C GLY A 124 10.75 -8.60 0.17
N GLU A 125 11.78 -9.41 -0.07
CA GLU A 125 12.23 -9.77 -1.44
C GLU A 125 11.25 -10.67 -2.22
N GLY A 126 10.16 -11.11 -1.62
CA GLY A 126 9.22 -12.02 -2.27
C GLY A 126 9.64 -13.50 -2.16
N ARG A 127 9.16 -14.32 -3.09
CA ARG A 127 9.32 -15.78 -3.07
C ARG A 127 10.13 -16.26 -4.26
N TYR A 128 11.13 -17.11 -4.00
CA TYR A 128 12.03 -17.60 -5.02
C TYR A 128 12.32 -19.09 -4.89
N ARG A 129 12.59 -19.72 -6.05
CA ARG A 129 12.96 -21.12 -6.16
C ARG A 129 14.29 -21.30 -6.88
N CYS A 130 15.17 -22.09 -6.27
CA CYS A 130 16.34 -22.65 -6.89
C CYS A 130 16.02 -24.02 -7.51
N ALA A 131 16.53 -24.31 -8.69
CA ALA A 131 16.31 -25.61 -9.34
C ALA A 131 16.85 -26.78 -8.49
N ALA A 132 17.99 -26.59 -7.80
CA ALA A 132 18.61 -27.62 -6.98
C ALA A 132 18.15 -27.66 -5.52
N HIS A 133 17.70 -26.53 -4.96
CA HIS A 133 17.43 -26.40 -3.51
C HIS A 133 15.96 -26.11 -3.16
N GLY A 134 15.07 -26.09 -4.15
CA GLY A 134 13.66 -25.77 -3.93
C GLY A 134 13.45 -24.31 -3.52
N LEU A 135 12.49 -24.06 -2.62
CA LEU A 135 12.24 -22.73 -2.08
C LEU A 135 13.41 -22.28 -1.21
N VAL A 136 13.94 -21.13 -1.53
CA VAL A 136 15.03 -20.47 -0.78
C VAL A 136 14.74 -18.99 -0.60
N PRO A 137 15.02 -18.42 0.58
CA PRO A 137 15.02 -16.98 0.73
C PRO A 137 16.22 -16.41 -0.04
N PRO A 138 16.01 -15.41 -0.92
CA PRO A 138 17.15 -14.78 -1.56
C PRO A 138 17.97 -14.00 -0.52
N ALA A 139 19.30 -13.96 -0.73
CA ALA A 139 20.16 -13.06 0.02
C ALA A 139 19.83 -11.59 -0.35
N PRO A 140 20.15 -10.62 0.52
CA PRO A 140 20.13 -9.22 0.15
C PRO A 140 20.97 -8.99 -1.10
N ARG A 141 20.47 -8.15 -2.00
CA ARG A 141 21.21 -7.80 -3.21
C ARG A 141 22.43 -6.96 -2.84
N ARG A 142 23.61 -7.39 -3.26
CA ARG A 142 24.87 -6.73 -2.91
C ARG A 142 25.08 -5.49 -3.78
N PRO A 143 25.56 -4.37 -3.21
CA PRO A 143 25.82 -3.15 -3.97
C PRO A 143 26.74 -3.37 -5.19
N GLU A 144 27.75 -4.22 -5.07
CA GLU A 144 28.67 -4.54 -6.17
C GLU A 144 28.00 -5.32 -7.31
N ASP A 145 27.00 -6.16 -7.02
CA ASP A 145 26.21 -6.85 -8.05
C ASP A 145 25.31 -5.87 -8.78
N LEU A 146 24.64 -4.99 -8.03
CA LEU A 146 23.78 -3.94 -8.60
C LEU A 146 24.58 -2.97 -9.48
N ALA A 147 25.75 -2.55 -9.03
CA ALA A 147 26.65 -1.68 -9.82
C ALA A 147 27.14 -2.37 -11.10
N ALA A 148 27.29 -3.69 -11.09
CA ALA A 148 27.68 -4.49 -12.25
C ALA A 148 26.48 -4.89 -13.15
N GLY A 149 25.26 -4.37 -12.89
CA GLY A 149 24.06 -4.70 -13.66
C GLY A 149 23.50 -6.11 -13.39
N ARG A 150 23.94 -6.77 -12.34
CA ARG A 150 23.41 -8.08 -11.91
C ARG A 150 22.28 -7.86 -10.92
N TYR A 151 21.05 -7.73 -11.42
CA TYR A 151 19.90 -7.35 -10.62
C TYR A 151 19.13 -8.53 -10.03
N ASP A 152 19.14 -9.69 -10.69
CA ASP A 152 18.44 -10.87 -10.21
C ASP A 152 19.20 -11.57 -9.07
N PRO A 153 18.49 -11.98 -7.98
CA PRO A 153 19.16 -12.62 -6.86
C PRO A 153 19.63 -14.03 -7.21
N GLY A 154 20.83 -14.39 -6.73
CA GLY A 154 21.36 -15.74 -6.78
C GLY A 154 20.93 -16.59 -5.59
N CYS A 155 21.02 -17.91 -5.76
CA CYS A 155 20.79 -18.86 -4.69
C CYS A 155 21.85 -18.71 -3.59
N PRO A 156 21.48 -18.55 -2.31
CA PRO A 156 22.46 -18.39 -1.23
C PRO A 156 23.30 -19.66 -0.97
N ARG A 157 22.90 -20.81 -1.56
CA ARG A 157 23.61 -22.11 -1.38
C ARG A 157 24.54 -22.45 -2.53
N CYS A 158 24.19 -22.10 -3.78
CA CYS A 158 24.95 -22.51 -4.96
C CYS A 158 25.15 -21.38 -5.98
N ALA A 159 24.77 -20.16 -5.66
CA ALA A 159 24.84 -18.98 -6.53
C ALA A 159 24.08 -19.07 -7.88
N ALA A 160 23.41 -20.18 -8.18
CA ALA A 160 22.60 -20.32 -9.39
C ALA A 160 21.47 -19.29 -9.44
N PRO A 161 21.05 -18.84 -10.64
CA PRO A 161 19.92 -17.92 -10.78
C PRO A 161 18.64 -18.46 -10.12
N LEU A 162 17.90 -17.59 -9.46
CA LEU A 162 16.63 -17.91 -8.85
C LEU A 162 15.46 -17.55 -9.78
N ARG A 163 14.39 -18.35 -9.72
CA ARG A 163 13.10 -18.01 -10.35
C ARG A 163 12.17 -17.41 -9.31
N SER A 164 11.58 -16.26 -9.61
CA SER A 164 10.52 -15.70 -8.76
C SER A 164 9.25 -16.53 -8.89
N GLU A 165 8.53 -16.71 -7.80
CA GLU A 165 7.22 -17.38 -7.73
C GLU A 165 6.17 -16.43 -7.15
N LEU A 166 4.88 -16.74 -7.34
CA LEU A 166 3.80 -16.01 -6.67
C LEU A 166 3.95 -16.13 -5.15
N VAL A 167 3.68 -15.02 -4.47
CA VAL A 167 3.81 -14.90 -3.01
C VAL A 167 2.45 -15.14 -2.37
N PRO A 168 2.20 -16.32 -1.78
CA PRO A 168 0.99 -16.55 -1.01
C PRO A 168 1.11 -15.93 0.39
N GLU A 169 0.01 -15.82 1.10
CA GLU A 169 -0.03 -15.15 2.41
C GLU A 169 0.74 -15.87 3.50
N GLU A 170 1.00 -17.18 3.33
CA GLU A 170 1.85 -17.99 4.23
C GLU A 170 3.35 -17.78 4.00
N ALA A 171 3.74 -17.04 2.96
CA ALA A 171 5.15 -16.77 2.73
C ALA A 171 5.77 -16.05 3.93
N PRO A 172 7.04 -16.34 4.26
CA PRO A 172 7.71 -15.69 5.38
C PRO A 172 7.72 -14.17 5.24
N LEU A 173 7.34 -13.47 6.31
CA LEU A 173 7.32 -12.02 6.39
C LEU A 173 8.72 -11.52 6.79
N ARG A 174 9.35 -10.71 5.93
CA ARG A 174 10.74 -10.24 6.09
C ARG A 174 10.87 -8.78 5.68
N PRO A 175 10.29 -7.86 6.46
CA PRO A 175 10.30 -6.44 6.13
C PRO A 175 11.72 -5.89 5.94
N ARG A 176 11.92 -5.01 4.96
CA ARG A 176 13.22 -4.48 4.55
C ARG A 176 13.40 -2.99 4.84
N SER A 177 12.38 -2.33 5.35
CA SER A 177 12.42 -0.91 5.68
C SER A 177 11.62 -0.64 6.94
N THR A 178 11.80 0.53 7.54
CA THR A 178 11.01 0.97 8.70
C THR A 178 9.51 0.95 8.39
N TYR A 179 9.10 1.45 7.23
CA TYR A 179 7.71 1.38 6.79
C TYR A 179 7.18 -0.06 6.74
N ALA A 180 7.95 -0.98 6.15
CA ALA A 180 7.56 -2.38 6.08
C ALA A 180 7.44 -3.03 7.47
N ALA A 181 8.36 -2.68 8.39
CA ALA A 181 8.33 -3.16 9.77
C ALA A 181 7.08 -2.68 10.51
N THR A 182 6.70 -1.40 10.36
CA THR A 182 5.48 -0.88 11.00
C THR A 182 4.21 -1.48 10.37
N LYS A 183 4.18 -1.76 9.06
CA LYS A 183 3.03 -2.47 8.47
C LYS A 183 2.86 -3.88 9.03
N LEU A 184 3.95 -4.59 9.27
CA LEU A 184 3.90 -5.89 9.93
C LEU A 184 3.50 -5.78 11.40
N ALA A 185 3.99 -4.78 12.12
CA ALA A 185 3.60 -4.51 13.51
C ALA A 185 2.09 -4.22 13.63
N GLN A 186 1.49 -3.46 12.71
CA GLN A 186 0.04 -3.25 12.65
C GLN A 186 -0.74 -4.58 12.53
N GLU A 187 -0.29 -5.52 11.66
CA GLU A 187 -0.91 -6.85 11.55
C GLU A 187 -0.82 -7.62 12.89
N HIS A 188 0.33 -7.59 13.56
CA HIS A 188 0.52 -8.28 14.85
C HIS A 188 -0.33 -7.68 15.96
N LEU A 189 -0.43 -6.34 16.06
CA LEU A 189 -1.29 -5.65 17.02
C LEU A 189 -2.77 -6.01 16.79
N ALA A 190 -3.22 -5.96 15.53
CA ALA A 190 -4.60 -6.28 15.16
C ALA A 190 -4.94 -7.76 15.42
N ALA A 191 -4.01 -8.68 15.13
CA ALA A 191 -4.19 -10.11 15.42
C ALA A 191 -4.24 -10.41 16.93
N ALA A 192 -3.42 -9.74 17.74
CA ALA A 192 -3.48 -9.85 19.19
C ALA A 192 -4.81 -9.32 19.73
N TRP A 193 -5.23 -8.14 19.27
CA TRP A 193 -6.52 -7.54 19.66
C TRP A 193 -7.71 -8.45 19.29
N ALA A 194 -7.72 -9.03 18.09
CA ALA A 194 -8.78 -9.94 17.68
C ALA A 194 -8.93 -11.15 18.60
N ARG A 195 -7.80 -11.75 18.99
CA ARG A 195 -7.79 -12.88 19.95
C ARG A 195 -8.27 -12.48 21.35
N GLN A 196 -7.83 -11.32 21.84
CA GLN A 196 -8.16 -10.84 23.18
C GLN A 196 -9.63 -10.40 23.32
N THR A 197 -10.22 -9.90 22.24
CA THR A 197 -11.56 -9.27 22.28
C THR A 197 -12.65 -10.07 21.60
N GLY A 198 -12.30 -11.13 20.88
CA GLY A 198 -13.23 -11.83 19.96
C GLY A 198 -13.57 -11.01 18.72
N GLY A 199 -12.77 -10.01 18.39
CA GLY A 199 -12.95 -9.17 17.23
C GLY A 199 -12.74 -9.88 15.90
N SER A 200 -13.09 -9.21 14.80
CA SER A 200 -12.92 -9.65 13.42
C SER A 200 -11.97 -8.69 12.70
N VAL A 201 -10.86 -9.19 12.19
CA VAL A 201 -9.86 -8.41 11.45
C VAL A 201 -9.56 -9.05 10.12
N TRP A 202 -9.71 -8.26 9.04
CA TRP A 202 -9.18 -8.56 7.72
C TRP A 202 -8.03 -7.60 7.43
N ALA A 203 -6.80 -8.12 7.28
CA ALA A 203 -5.63 -7.34 6.88
C ALA A 203 -5.42 -7.48 5.38
N LEU A 204 -5.59 -6.39 4.66
CA LEU A 204 -5.51 -6.36 3.20
C LEU A 204 -4.09 -5.95 2.78
N ARG A 205 -3.28 -6.90 2.31
CA ARG A 205 -1.93 -6.64 1.80
C ARG A 205 -2.02 -6.10 0.38
N TYR A 206 -2.10 -4.77 0.26
CA TYR A 206 -2.17 -4.12 -1.04
C TYR A 206 -0.87 -4.30 -1.80
N HIS A 207 -0.99 -4.65 -3.08
CA HIS A 207 0.12 -4.63 -4.02
C HIS A 207 0.27 -3.23 -4.63
N ASN A 208 0.84 -3.07 -5.82
CA ASN A 208 1.11 -1.74 -6.37
C ASN A 208 -0.19 -1.04 -6.81
N VAL A 209 -0.81 -0.31 -5.90
CA VAL A 209 -2.06 0.41 -6.18
C VAL A 209 -1.80 1.63 -7.07
N TYR A 210 -2.63 1.81 -8.10
CA TYR A 210 -2.61 2.99 -8.97
C TYR A 210 -4.04 3.43 -9.33
N GLY A 211 -4.18 4.65 -9.84
CA GLY A 211 -5.47 5.17 -10.30
C GLY A 211 -5.70 6.62 -9.90
N PRO A 212 -6.92 7.16 -10.12
CA PRO A 212 -7.27 8.56 -9.83
C PRO A 212 -6.99 8.91 -8.36
N ARG A 213 -6.68 10.19 -8.11
CA ARG A 213 -6.32 10.75 -6.79
C ARG A 213 -5.00 10.19 -6.22
N MET A 214 -4.19 9.47 -7.00
CA MET A 214 -2.88 9.04 -6.56
C MET A 214 -2.00 10.27 -6.26
N PRO A 215 -1.17 10.27 -5.19
CA PRO A 215 -0.25 11.36 -4.90
C PRO A 215 0.75 11.55 -6.05
N ARG A 216 1.08 12.79 -6.39
CA ARG A 216 2.13 13.09 -7.37
C ARG A 216 3.23 13.94 -6.74
N ASP A 217 4.43 13.84 -7.32
CA ASP A 217 5.59 14.66 -6.98
C ASP A 217 5.93 14.69 -5.48
N THR A 218 5.71 13.55 -4.82
CA THR A 218 6.07 13.35 -3.42
C THR A 218 7.08 12.22 -3.29
N PRO A 219 7.94 12.21 -2.25
CA PRO A 219 8.83 11.09 -1.95
C PRO A 219 8.07 9.76 -1.73
N TYR A 220 6.78 9.86 -1.48
CA TYR A 220 5.86 8.75 -1.18
C TYR A 220 5.03 8.33 -2.39
N ALA A 221 5.21 8.99 -3.54
CA ALA A 221 4.52 8.63 -4.78
C ALA A 221 4.98 7.26 -5.27
N GLY A 222 4.06 6.39 -5.59
CA GLY A 222 4.36 5.11 -6.24
C GLY A 222 4.89 5.31 -7.66
N VAL A 223 5.56 4.31 -8.19
CA VAL A 223 6.24 4.36 -9.51
C VAL A 223 5.33 4.82 -10.65
N ALA A 224 4.06 4.44 -10.64
CA ALA A 224 3.08 4.86 -11.66
C ALA A 224 2.89 6.40 -11.68
N SER A 225 2.80 7.02 -10.50
CA SER A 225 2.67 8.48 -10.39
C SER A 225 3.96 9.20 -10.80
N ILE A 226 5.13 8.66 -10.46
CA ILE A 226 6.43 9.23 -10.85
C ILE A 226 6.55 9.26 -12.38
N PHE A 227 6.21 8.15 -13.05
CA PHE A 227 6.26 8.07 -14.51
C PHE A 227 5.27 9.02 -15.16
N ARG A 228 4.04 9.07 -14.66
CA ARG A 228 3.02 9.98 -15.16
C ARG A 228 3.41 11.44 -15.00
N SER A 229 3.97 11.83 -13.84
CA SER A 229 4.45 13.20 -13.61
C SER A 229 5.59 13.57 -14.57
N ALA A 230 6.51 12.64 -14.85
CA ALA A 230 7.56 12.86 -15.83
C ALA A 230 6.98 13.10 -17.23
N LEU A 231 6.05 12.25 -17.68
CA LEU A 231 5.38 12.37 -18.97
C LEU A 231 4.55 13.66 -19.10
N ALA A 232 3.82 14.04 -18.04
CA ALA A 232 3.07 15.30 -18.00
C ALA A 232 3.98 16.55 -18.13
N ALA A 233 5.26 16.41 -17.72
CA ALA A 233 6.28 17.43 -17.91
C ALA A 233 7.07 17.29 -19.21
N GLY A 234 6.61 16.46 -20.17
CA GLY A 234 7.28 16.21 -21.45
C GLY A 234 8.60 15.44 -21.34
N ARG A 235 8.87 14.81 -20.21
CA ARG A 235 10.12 14.09 -19.95
C ARG A 235 9.90 12.57 -20.01
N PRO A 236 10.90 11.78 -20.47
CA PRO A 236 10.81 10.34 -20.47
C PRO A 236 10.73 9.77 -19.03
N PRO A 237 9.95 8.71 -18.81
CA PRO A 237 10.00 7.95 -17.57
C PRO A 237 11.39 7.33 -17.38
N ARG A 238 12.03 7.58 -16.25
CA ARG A 238 13.34 6.99 -15.91
C ARG A 238 13.14 5.67 -15.20
N VAL A 239 13.47 4.59 -15.87
CA VAL A 239 13.32 3.22 -15.37
C VAL A 239 14.65 2.74 -14.79
N LEU A 240 14.65 2.46 -13.49
CA LEU A 240 15.84 1.94 -12.79
C LEU A 240 16.11 0.48 -13.15
N GLU A 241 17.31 0.02 -12.86
CA GLU A 241 17.81 -1.32 -13.16
C GLU A 241 17.71 -1.58 -14.69
N ASP A 242 17.11 -2.70 -15.08
CA ASP A 242 16.85 -3.10 -16.47
C ASP A 242 15.35 -3.02 -16.83
N GLY A 243 14.51 -2.49 -15.94
CA GLY A 243 13.07 -2.40 -16.12
C GLY A 243 12.30 -3.72 -15.96
N ARG A 244 12.98 -4.83 -15.67
CA ARG A 244 12.37 -6.17 -15.57
C ARG A 244 11.87 -6.52 -14.18
N GLN A 245 11.88 -5.59 -13.23
CA GLN A 245 11.29 -5.77 -11.91
C GLN A 245 9.80 -6.11 -12.03
N ARG A 246 9.41 -7.29 -11.57
CA ARG A 246 8.01 -7.74 -11.64
C ARG A 246 7.21 -7.22 -10.45
N ARG A 247 6.02 -6.74 -10.78
CA ARG A 247 5.02 -6.25 -9.81
C ARG A 247 3.64 -6.73 -10.21
N ASP A 248 2.74 -6.66 -9.27
CA ASP A 248 1.30 -6.72 -9.51
C ASP A 248 0.74 -5.31 -9.35
N PHE A 249 0.20 -4.75 -10.41
CA PHE A 249 -0.42 -3.42 -10.42
C PHE A 249 -1.93 -3.58 -10.31
N VAL A 250 -2.51 -3.11 -9.21
CA VAL A 250 -3.95 -3.22 -8.94
C VAL A 250 -4.59 -1.84 -8.97
N HIS A 251 -5.72 -1.71 -9.66
CA HIS A 251 -6.41 -0.44 -9.76
C HIS A 251 -7.12 -0.08 -8.44
N VAL A 252 -7.12 1.19 -8.05
CA VAL A 252 -7.67 1.64 -6.75
C VAL A 252 -9.16 1.33 -6.58
N ARG A 253 -9.94 1.25 -7.67
CA ARG A 253 -11.35 0.82 -7.60
C ARG A 253 -11.49 -0.64 -7.14
N ASP A 254 -10.61 -1.52 -7.61
CA ASP A 254 -10.57 -2.91 -7.14
C ASP A 254 -10.15 -2.98 -5.68
N VAL A 255 -9.18 -2.15 -5.26
CA VAL A 255 -8.78 -2.06 -3.84
C VAL A 255 -9.94 -1.57 -2.98
N ALA A 256 -10.70 -0.56 -3.41
CA ALA A 256 -11.89 -0.11 -2.70
C ALA A 256 -12.92 -1.23 -2.57
N ARG A 257 -13.20 -1.96 -3.66
CA ARG A 257 -14.10 -3.12 -3.65
C ARG A 257 -13.63 -4.24 -2.72
N ALA A 258 -12.32 -4.53 -2.68
CA ALA A 258 -11.76 -5.50 -1.73
C ALA A 258 -12.03 -5.09 -0.26
N ASN A 259 -11.93 -3.79 0.07
CA ASN A 259 -12.27 -3.28 1.40
C ASN A 259 -13.76 -3.49 1.72
N LEU A 260 -14.68 -3.23 0.78
CA LEU A 260 -16.11 -3.45 1.00
C LEU A 260 -16.43 -4.92 1.21
N LEU A 261 -15.83 -5.81 0.42
CA LEU A 261 -15.98 -7.25 0.61
C LEU A 261 -15.49 -7.68 2.00
N ALA A 262 -14.34 -7.20 2.43
CA ALA A 262 -13.79 -7.49 3.75
C ALA A 262 -14.64 -6.92 4.90
N LEU A 263 -15.23 -5.71 4.73
CA LEU A 263 -16.16 -5.11 5.70
C LEU A 263 -17.42 -5.96 5.90
N ARG A 264 -17.84 -6.69 4.87
CA ARG A 264 -19.07 -7.52 4.87
C ARG A 264 -18.79 -9.00 5.11
N ALA A 265 -17.55 -9.42 5.02
CA ALA A 265 -17.16 -10.81 5.19
C ALA A 265 -17.40 -11.32 6.62
N ASP A 266 -17.60 -12.62 6.74
CA ASP A 266 -17.67 -13.29 8.02
C ASP A 266 -16.36 -13.13 8.82
N ARG A 267 -16.48 -13.26 10.13
CA ARG A 267 -15.31 -13.23 11.00
C ARG A 267 -14.38 -14.40 10.65
N PRO A 268 -13.06 -14.16 10.45
CA PRO A 268 -12.10 -15.23 10.30
C PRO A 268 -12.11 -16.20 11.50
N ALA A 269 -11.83 -17.47 11.28
CA ALA A 269 -11.89 -18.51 12.31
C ALA A 269 -11.09 -18.13 13.57
N ASP A 270 -9.85 -17.64 13.38
CA ASP A 270 -8.97 -17.20 14.46
C ASP A 270 -9.10 -15.69 14.79
N GLY A 271 -10.14 -15.04 14.26
CA GLY A 271 -10.39 -13.62 14.42
C GLY A 271 -9.55 -12.70 13.53
N PHE A 272 -8.47 -13.19 12.94
CA PHE A 272 -7.56 -12.44 12.06
C PHE A 272 -7.22 -13.23 10.81
N GLU A 273 -7.32 -12.60 9.65
CA GLU A 273 -6.81 -13.17 8.40
C GLU A 273 -6.21 -12.08 7.53
N ALA A 274 -5.03 -12.38 6.94
CA ALA A 274 -4.41 -11.53 5.92
C ALA A 274 -4.71 -12.09 4.52
N VAL A 275 -4.97 -11.19 3.56
CA VAL A 275 -5.19 -11.54 2.16
C VAL A 275 -4.46 -10.57 1.23
N ASN A 276 -3.92 -11.08 0.13
CA ASN A 276 -3.33 -10.25 -0.91
C ASN A 276 -4.43 -9.57 -1.73
N VAL A 277 -4.34 -8.26 -1.87
CA VAL A 277 -5.18 -7.49 -2.79
C VAL A 277 -4.34 -7.11 -4.00
N CYS A 278 -4.59 -7.80 -5.10
CA CYS A 278 -3.76 -7.79 -6.30
C CYS A 278 -4.62 -8.05 -7.55
N SER A 279 -4.06 -7.77 -8.73
CA SER A 279 -4.73 -8.06 -10.01
C SER A 279 -4.65 -9.54 -10.40
N GLY A 280 -3.61 -10.23 -9.93
CA GLY A 280 -3.25 -11.56 -10.40
C GLY A 280 -2.42 -11.54 -11.70
N GLU A 281 -2.19 -10.36 -12.29
CA GLU A 281 -1.39 -10.17 -13.49
C GLU A 281 0.04 -9.74 -13.13
N GLN A 282 1.03 -10.34 -13.80
CA GLN A 282 2.43 -10.01 -13.62
C GLN A 282 2.88 -9.03 -14.69
N HIS A 283 3.28 -7.83 -14.27
CA HIS A 283 3.84 -6.83 -15.16
C HIS A 283 5.20 -6.32 -14.66
N THR A 284 6.02 -5.88 -15.58
CA THR A 284 7.30 -5.24 -15.24
C THR A 284 7.13 -3.74 -15.06
N VAL A 285 8.06 -3.13 -14.33
CA VAL A 285 8.12 -1.67 -14.21
C VAL A 285 8.34 -1.01 -15.57
N GLY A 286 9.13 -1.66 -16.45
CA GLY A 286 9.35 -1.22 -17.84
C GLY A 286 8.08 -1.27 -18.68
N GLU A 287 7.26 -2.32 -18.56
CA GLU A 287 5.96 -2.41 -19.25
C GLU A 287 5.02 -1.30 -18.80
N LEU A 288 4.91 -1.02 -17.49
CA LEU A 288 4.13 0.11 -16.99
C LEU A 288 4.59 1.44 -17.61
N ALA A 289 5.90 1.68 -17.67
CA ALA A 289 6.45 2.91 -18.23
C ALA A 289 6.12 3.03 -19.72
N THR A 290 6.21 1.93 -20.47
CA THR A 290 5.93 1.88 -21.92
C THR A 290 4.45 2.10 -22.22
N GLU A 291 3.55 1.39 -21.53
CA GLU A 291 2.10 1.52 -21.71
C GLU A 291 1.62 2.93 -21.35
N LEU A 292 2.17 3.52 -20.28
CA LEU A 292 1.81 4.87 -19.86
C LEU A 292 2.34 5.93 -20.83
N ALA A 293 3.58 5.79 -21.34
CA ALA A 293 4.14 6.67 -22.36
C ALA A 293 3.30 6.63 -23.64
N ALA A 294 2.90 5.45 -24.09
CA ALA A 294 2.02 5.28 -25.25
C ALA A 294 0.65 5.93 -25.03
N ALA A 295 0.03 5.72 -23.87
CA ALA A 295 -1.29 6.29 -23.53
C ALA A 295 -1.27 7.82 -23.44
N MET A 296 -0.15 8.43 -23.07
CA MET A 296 0.03 9.88 -22.99
C MET A 296 0.64 10.51 -24.25
N ALA A 297 0.88 9.74 -25.31
CA ALA A 297 1.62 10.17 -26.51
C ALA A 297 2.95 10.88 -26.15
N GLY A 298 3.59 10.42 -25.07
CA GLY A 298 4.81 10.99 -24.52
C GLY A 298 6.08 10.29 -25.02
N PRO A 299 7.26 10.79 -24.62
CA PRO A 299 8.53 10.18 -24.99
C PRO A 299 8.67 8.76 -24.41
N PRO A 300 9.34 7.84 -25.12
CA PRO A 300 9.56 6.48 -24.64
C PRO A 300 10.38 6.46 -23.34
N PRO A 301 10.22 5.42 -22.49
CA PRO A 301 10.98 5.32 -21.26
C PRO A 301 12.48 5.13 -21.51
N GLU A 302 13.29 5.69 -20.62
CA GLU A 302 14.74 5.52 -20.58
C GLU A 302 15.14 4.55 -19.47
N VAL A 303 15.79 3.44 -19.81
CA VAL A 303 16.41 2.54 -18.84
C VAL A 303 17.75 3.15 -18.41
N VAL A 304 17.81 3.60 -17.16
CA VAL A 304 18.96 4.39 -16.65
C VAL A 304 19.91 3.57 -15.80
N GLY A 305 19.65 2.29 -15.60
CA GLY A 305 20.45 1.46 -14.70
C GLY A 305 20.29 1.88 -13.23
N GLY A 306 21.33 1.60 -12.42
CA GLY A 306 21.31 1.90 -11.00
C GLY A 306 20.29 1.05 -10.24
N ALA A 307 20.28 1.17 -8.92
CA ALA A 307 19.28 0.53 -8.05
C ALA A 307 19.23 1.27 -6.72
N ARG A 308 18.11 1.20 -6.03
CA ARG A 308 18.00 1.62 -4.63
C ARG A 308 18.22 0.41 -3.74
N ALA A 309 19.00 0.56 -2.68
CA ALA A 309 19.40 -0.55 -1.81
C ALA A 309 18.22 -1.29 -1.16
N ALA A 310 17.09 -0.61 -0.94
CA ALA A 310 15.90 -1.19 -0.33
C ALA A 310 14.84 -1.65 -1.36
N ASP A 311 15.04 -1.41 -2.65
CA ASP A 311 14.09 -1.87 -3.67
C ASP A 311 14.19 -3.40 -3.80
N VAL A 312 13.04 -4.05 -3.84
CA VAL A 312 12.93 -5.49 -4.05
C VAL A 312 12.85 -5.80 -5.55
N ARG A 313 13.44 -6.95 -5.96
CA ARG A 313 13.49 -7.29 -7.39
C ARG A 313 12.14 -7.75 -7.93
N HIS A 314 11.54 -8.80 -7.38
CA HIS A 314 10.27 -9.35 -7.84
C HIS A 314 9.34 -9.64 -6.66
N VAL A 315 8.19 -8.97 -6.63
CA VAL A 315 7.11 -9.27 -5.70
C VAL A 315 5.79 -9.29 -6.46
N VAL A 316 5.25 -10.48 -6.64
CA VAL A 316 3.97 -10.71 -7.32
C VAL A 316 3.11 -11.60 -6.45
N ALA A 317 1.88 -11.21 -6.21
CA ALA A 317 0.97 -11.90 -5.30
C ALA A 317 0.36 -13.17 -5.89
N ASP A 318 -0.05 -14.06 -5.00
CA ASP A 318 -1.01 -15.11 -5.29
C ASP A 318 -2.42 -14.59 -4.96
N PRO A 319 -3.35 -14.47 -5.94
CA PRO A 319 -4.69 -13.90 -5.72
C PRO A 319 -5.69 -14.89 -5.11
N ARG A 320 -5.34 -16.18 -5.01
CA ARG A 320 -6.29 -17.26 -4.72
C ARG A 320 -6.98 -17.13 -3.37
N ARG A 321 -6.28 -16.69 -2.33
CA ARG A 321 -6.89 -16.57 -1.00
C ARG A 321 -7.96 -15.49 -0.97
N ALA A 322 -7.72 -14.31 -1.56
CA ALA A 322 -8.71 -13.26 -1.65
C ALA A 322 -9.96 -13.70 -2.42
N ALA A 323 -9.78 -14.46 -3.51
CA ALA A 323 -10.89 -15.03 -4.25
C ALA A 323 -11.71 -16.04 -3.42
N LEU A 324 -11.04 -16.94 -2.70
CA LEU A 324 -11.70 -17.98 -1.90
C LEU A 324 -12.37 -17.42 -0.64
N ARG A 325 -11.74 -16.45 0.02
CA ARG A 325 -12.17 -15.98 1.34
C ARG A 325 -13.09 -14.77 1.29
N LEU A 326 -12.89 -13.88 0.30
CA LEU A 326 -13.65 -12.64 0.14
C LEU A 326 -14.47 -12.59 -1.16
N GLY A 327 -14.34 -13.59 -2.05
CA GLY A 327 -14.92 -13.50 -3.40
C GLY A 327 -14.27 -12.38 -4.24
N PHE A 328 -13.07 -11.93 -3.88
CA PHE A 328 -12.41 -10.82 -4.56
C PHE A 328 -11.63 -11.32 -5.77
N VAL A 329 -11.93 -10.76 -6.94
CA VAL A 329 -11.16 -10.88 -8.17
C VAL A 329 -11.06 -9.48 -8.77
N ALA A 330 -9.88 -9.01 -9.13
CA ALA A 330 -9.72 -7.69 -9.76
C ALA A 330 -10.47 -7.66 -11.12
N GLU A 331 -11.12 -6.54 -11.41
CA GLU A 331 -11.96 -6.38 -12.61
C GLU A 331 -11.37 -5.39 -13.62
N VAL A 332 -10.41 -4.56 -13.19
CA VAL A 332 -9.78 -3.58 -14.09
C VAL A 332 -8.53 -4.20 -14.72
N PRO A 333 -8.55 -4.54 -16.03
CA PRO A 333 -7.38 -5.07 -16.72
C PRO A 333 -6.25 -4.03 -16.74
N PHE A 334 -5.00 -4.48 -16.63
CA PHE A 334 -3.84 -3.61 -16.51
C PHE A 334 -3.78 -2.52 -17.61
N ARG A 335 -3.86 -2.90 -18.89
CA ARG A 335 -3.76 -1.94 -19.99
C ARG A 335 -4.89 -0.92 -20.00
N ALA A 336 -6.12 -1.35 -19.73
CA ALA A 336 -7.27 -0.46 -19.64
C ALA A 336 -7.13 0.53 -18.47
N GLY A 337 -6.71 0.05 -17.32
CA GLY A 337 -6.47 0.88 -16.14
C GLY A 337 -5.34 1.89 -16.36
N VAL A 338 -4.21 1.48 -16.98
CA VAL A 338 -3.09 2.39 -17.29
C VAL A 338 -3.51 3.45 -18.33
N ALA A 339 -4.29 3.07 -19.35
CA ALA A 339 -4.81 4.02 -20.32
C ALA A 339 -5.74 5.07 -19.67
N ALA A 340 -6.62 4.64 -18.77
CA ALA A 340 -7.47 5.56 -18.00
C ALA A 340 -6.62 6.45 -17.08
N PHE A 341 -5.63 5.87 -16.40
CA PHE A 341 -4.74 6.59 -15.50
C PHE A 341 -3.93 7.70 -16.20
N ALA A 342 -3.70 7.62 -17.49
CA ALA A 342 -3.05 8.66 -18.27
C ALA A 342 -3.76 10.04 -18.15
N THR A 343 -5.09 10.04 -18.00
CA THR A 343 -5.91 11.26 -17.91
C THR A 343 -6.59 11.46 -16.57
N ASP A 344 -6.56 10.48 -15.68
CA ASP A 344 -7.18 10.55 -14.36
C ASP A 344 -6.67 11.75 -13.54
N PRO A 345 -7.49 12.41 -12.70
CA PRO A 345 -7.02 13.46 -11.82
C PRO A 345 -6.06 12.90 -10.77
N LEU A 346 -4.88 13.48 -10.65
CA LEU A 346 -3.95 13.21 -9.57
C LEU A 346 -4.18 14.19 -8.42
N ARG A 347 -3.78 13.80 -7.22
CA ARG A 347 -3.71 14.72 -6.09
C ARG A 347 -2.66 15.82 -6.40
N PRO A 348 -2.93 17.09 -6.05
CA PRO A 348 -1.91 18.13 -6.10
C PRO A 348 -0.65 17.73 -5.32
N PRO A 349 0.54 18.24 -5.69
CA PRO A 349 1.76 17.95 -4.96
C PRO A 349 1.65 18.44 -3.53
N ALA A 350 2.05 17.62 -2.56
CA ALA A 350 2.19 17.99 -1.19
C ALA A 350 3.46 18.84 -0.98
N ARG A 351 3.54 19.63 0.11
CA ARG A 351 4.78 20.33 0.45
C ARG A 351 5.89 19.32 0.78
N VAL A 352 6.98 19.39 0.05
CA VAL A 352 8.21 18.68 0.42
C VAL A 352 8.79 19.39 1.65
N ARG A 353 8.94 18.68 2.78
CA ARG A 353 9.77 19.20 3.88
C ARG A 353 11.17 19.42 3.32
N THR A 354 11.59 20.66 3.20
CA THR A 354 13.02 20.97 3.08
C THR A 354 13.68 20.44 4.36
N PRO A 355 14.77 19.64 4.26
CA PRO A 355 15.54 19.30 5.45
C PRO A 355 15.90 20.63 6.13
N SER A 356 15.56 20.77 7.42
CA SER A 356 16.07 21.91 8.18
C SER A 356 17.58 21.85 8.09
N ALA A 357 18.20 22.87 7.55
CA ALA A 357 19.64 23.03 7.65
C ALA A 357 19.96 22.90 9.14
N ALA A 358 20.61 21.80 9.52
CA ALA A 358 21.14 21.62 10.87
C ALA A 358 22.04 22.84 11.09
N GLY A 359 21.64 23.71 11.99
CA GLY A 359 22.40 24.87 12.42
C GLY A 359 23.76 24.35 12.91
N GLY A 360 24.80 25.05 12.45
CA GLY A 360 26.20 24.74 12.68
C GLY A 360 26.64 24.74 14.13
#